data_6a4e5b5dcdc4c066e4b47ba11347bd15
#
_entry.id   6a4e5b5dcdc4c066e4b47ba11347bd15
#
_cell.length_a   1.000
_cell.length_b   1.000
_cell.length_c   1.000
_cell.angle_alpha   90.00
_cell.angle_beta   90.00
_cell.angle_gamma   90.00
#
_symmetry.space_group_name_H-M   'P 1'
#
loop_
_entity.id
_entity.type
_entity.pdbx_description
1 polymer ?
#
loop_
_entity_poly.entity_id
_entity_poly.type
_entity_poly.pdbx_seq_one_letter_code
_entity_poly.pdbx_strand_id
1 'polypeptide(L)'
;MRVAPIVLVIGLFWARALSAADFLGPESCQGCHPQAYAIWKHSKHARSAASLSPQQQRDAKCQTCHSPGSSEQNLASVSCETCHGGGQYYVASYVMKDPELARLVGLQDPSEKSCRTCHDSSSPSLRPFEFVEKLKAIDHWSSERGKKGAQDR
;
A
#
# COMPACT_ATOMS: atom_id res chain seq x y z
N MET A 1 64.61 16.98 7.25
CA MET A 1 63.44 16.69 6.45
C MET A 1 62.28 16.42 7.39
N ARG A 2 61.27 17.30 7.44
CA ARG A 2 60.10 17.14 8.31
C ARG A 2 58.93 16.60 7.44
N VAL A 3 58.46 15.40 7.74
CA VAL A 3 57.31 14.77 7.06
C VAL A 3 56.06 15.20 7.85
N ALA A 4 55.17 15.95 7.21
CA ALA A 4 53.91 16.34 7.78
C ALA A 4 52.90 15.15 7.64
N PRO A 5 52.10 14.83 8.68
CA PRO A 5 51.11 13.80 8.57
C PRO A 5 49.90 14.33 7.76
N ILE A 6 49.55 13.60 6.70
CA ILE A 6 48.33 13.83 5.96
C ILE A 6 47.19 13.25 6.79
N VAL A 7 46.34 14.11 7.36
CA VAL A 7 45.09 13.69 8.02
C VAL A 7 44.04 13.44 6.97
N LEU A 8 43.77 12.17 6.73
CA LEU A 8 42.70 11.70 5.84
C LEU A 8 41.36 11.87 6.58
N VAL A 9 40.60 12.92 6.28
CA VAL A 9 39.25 13.11 6.79
C VAL A 9 38.32 12.22 5.98
N ILE A 10 38.01 11.04 6.52
CA ILE A 10 36.97 10.16 5.96
C ILE A 10 35.63 10.75 6.35
N GLY A 11 35.00 11.48 5.42
CA GLY A 11 33.62 11.94 5.55
C GLY A 11 32.68 10.75 5.59
N LEU A 12 32.13 10.41 6.76
CA LEU A 12 31.01 9.47 6.86
C LEU A 12 29.78 10.13 6.18
N PHE A 13 29.54 9.77 4.94
CA PHE A 13 28.24 9.97 4.32
C PHE A 13 27.24 9.05 5.03
N TRP A 14 26.47 9.62 5.93
CA TRP A 14 25.28 8.96 6.46
C TRP A 14 24.27 8.89 5.32
N ALA A 15 24.23 7.76 4.63
CA ALA A 15 23.12 7.42 3.76
C ALA A 15 21.87 7.33 4.65
N ARG A 16 21.04 8.37 4.67
CA ARG A 16 19.70 8.27 5.23
C ARG A 16 18.97 7.24 4.38
N ALA A 17 18.70 6.08 4.95
CA ALA A 17 17.76 5.15 4.37
C ALA A 17 16.45 5.92 4.19
N LEU A 18 16.00 6.07 2.93
CA LEU A 18 14.66 6.56 2.63
C LEU A 18 13.71 5.53 3.22
N SER A 19 13.15 5.83 4.39
CA SER A 19 12.12 5.01 4.98
C SER A 19 10.92 5.01 4.04
N ALA A 20 10.38 3.84 3.74
CA ALA A 20 9.11 3.75 3.05
C ALA A 20 8.05 4.51 3.87
N ALA A 21 7.09 5.15 3.19
CA ALA A 21 6.03 5.86 3.88
C ALA A 21 5.22 4.88 4.75
N ASP A 22 4.91 5.29 5.99
CA ASP A 22 4.18 4.47 6.93
C ASP A 22 2.72 4.26 6.50
N PHE A 23 2.20 3.07 6.81
CA PHE A 23 0.79 2.76 6.67
C PHE A 23 0.01 3.36 7.84
N LEU A 24 -1.04 4.09 7.56
CA LEU A 24 -1.90 4.74 8.56
C LEU A 24 -3.14 3.91 8.92
N GLY A 25 -3.41 2.89 8.12
CA GLY A 25 -4.61 2.06 8.23
C GLY A 25 -5.80 2.57 7.42
N PRO A 26 -6.71 1.66 7.05
CA PRO A 26 -7.81 1.95 6.13
C PRO A 26 -8.81 2.96 6.70
N GLU A 27 -8.91 3.10 8.01
CA GLU A 27 -9.77 4.07 8.70
C GLU A 27 -9.40 5.52 8.34
N SER A 28 -8.13 5.78 8.07
CA SER A 28 -7.64 7.11 7.66
C SER A 28 -8.18 7.53 6.30
N CYS A 29 -8.60 6.58 5.47
CA CYS A 29 -9.16 6.83 4.14
C CYS A 29 -10.67 7.04 4.17
N GLN A 30 -11.36 6.51 5.20
CA GLN A 30 -12.82 6.44 5.29
C GLN A 30 -13.48 7.82 5.22
N GLY A 31 -12.89 8.82 5.87
CA GLY A 31 -13.48 10.17 5.97
C GLY A 31 -13.64 10.86 4.61
N CYS A 32 -12.70 10.63 3.69
CA CYS A 32 -12.72 11.22 2.35
C CYS A 32 -13.25 10.24 1.28
N HIS A 33 -13.11 8.92 1.48
CA HIS A 33 -13.49 7.87 0.55
C HIS A 33 -14.48 6.86 1.16
N PRO A 34 -15.66 7.28 1.68
CA PRO A 34 -16.55 6.40 2.43
C PRO A 34 -17.13 5.25 1.58
N GLN A 35 -17.38 5.47 0.28
CA GLN A 35 -17.90 4.42 -0.60
C GLN A 35 -16.82 3.38 -0.92
N ALA A 36 -15.61 3.81 -1.24
CA ALA A 36 -14.49 2.93 -1.48
C ALA A 36 -14.15 2.10 -0.23
N TYR A 37 -14.16 2.73 0.93
CA TYR A 37 -13.97 2.05 2.22
C TYR A 37 -15.07 0.99 2.47
N ALA A 38 -16.33 1.31 2.22
CA ALA A 38 -17.45 0.38 2.40
C ALA A 38 -17.31 -0.86 1.49
N ILE A 39 -16.95 -0.67 0.22
CA ILE A 39 -16.71 -1.77 -0.73
C ILE A 39 -15.53 -2.63 -0.26
N TRP A 40 -14.41 -2.01 0.08
CA TRP A 40 -13.23 -2.71 0.59
C TRP A 40 -13.55 -3.52 1.86
N LYS A 41 -14.27 -2.94 2.82
CA LYS A 41 -14.59 -3.58 4.11
C LYS A 41 -15.34 -4.90 3.95
N HIS A 42 -16.12 -5.05 2.89
CA HIS A 42 -16.84 -6.28 2.57
C HIS A 42 -16.04 -7.26 1.70
N SER A 43 -14.84 -6.87 1.25
CA SER A 43 -13.99 -7.67 0.38
C SER A 43 -13.28 -8.82 1.12
N LYS A 44 -12.70 -9.74 0.36
CA LYS A 44 -11.81 -10.78 0.90
C LYS A 44 -10.50 -10.17 1.41
N HIS A 45 -10.04 -9.08 0.82
CA HIS A 45 -8.83 -8.38 1.24
C HIS A 45 -8.95 -7.83 2.67
N ALA A 46 -10.06 -7.22 3.01
CA ALA A 46 -10.31 -6.72 4.37
C ALA A 46 -10.32 -7.83 5.44
N ARG A 47 -10.53 -9.07 5.04
CA ARG A 47 -10.58 -10.26 5.92
C ARG A 47 -9.42 -11.22 5.71
N SER A 48 -8.36 -10.76 5.04
CA SER A 48 -7.26 -11.64 4.63
C SER A 48 -6.57 -12.33 5.80
N ALA A 49 -6.25 -11.62 6.88
CA ALA A 49 -5.65 -12.21 8.08
C ALA A 49 -6.60 -13.15 8.83
N ALA A 50 -7.91 -12.86 8.82
CA ALA A 50 -8.90 -13.72 9.46
C ALA A 50 -9.07 -15.08 8.78
N SER A 51 -8.56 -15.25 7.56
CA SER A 51 -8.51 -16.53 6.86
C SER A 51 -7.40 -17.48 7.36
N LEU A 52 -6.48 -16.96 8.17
CA LEU A 52 -5.34 -17.70 8.72
C LEU A 52 -5.65 -18.29 10.09
N SER A 53 -5.10 -19.46 10.38
CA SER A 53 -5.08 -20.01 11.74
C SER A 53 -4.24 -19.12 12.68
N PRO A 54 -4.42 -19.19 14.00
CA PRO A 54 -3.62 -18.40 14.96
C PRO A 54 -2.11 -18.61 14.84
N GLN A 55 -1.68 -19.79 14.41
CA GLN A 55 -0.26 -20.06 14.17
C GLN A 55 0.23 -19.36 12.90
N GLN A 56 -0.53 -19.41 11.80
CA GLN A 56 -0.21 -18.75 10.55
C GLN A 56 -0.22 -17.23 10.67
N GLN A 57 -1.10 -16.67 11.52
CA GLN A 57 -1.11 -15.22 11.79
C GLN A 57 0.18 -14.71 12.44
N ARG A 58 0.96 -15.59 13.06
CA ARG A 58 2.28 -15.27 13.65
C ARG A 58 3.44 -15.59 12.72
N ASP A 59 3.19 -16.24 11.60
CA ASP A 59 4.22 -16.59 10.61
C ASP A 59 4.44 -15.42 9.65
N ALA A 60 5.65 -14.86 9.65
CA ALA A 60 6.00 -13.74 8.78
C ALA A 60 5.80 -14.04 7.29
N LYS A 61 5.95 -15.31 6.86
CA LYS A 61 5.69 -15.70 5.48
C LYS A 61 4.22 -15.55 5.10
N CYS A 62 3.32 -15.93 6.02
CA CYS A 62 1.88 -15.77 5.80
C CYS A 62 1.48 -14.28 5.85
N GLN A 63 2.06 -13.52 6.78
CA GLN A 63 1.79 -12.09 6.94
C GLN A 63 2.16 -11.28 5.71
N THR A 64 3.23 -11.63 4.99
CA THR A 64 3.67 -10.92 3.78
C THR A 64 2.52 -10.70 2.78
N CYS A 65 1.58 -11.64 2.65
CA CYS A 65 0.45 -11.54 1.75
C CYS A 65 -0.87 -11.22 2.48
N HIS A 66 -1.05 -11.71 3.70
CA HIS A 66 -2.33 -11.62 4.40
C HIS A 66 -2.45 -10.39 5.33
N SER A 67 -1.34 -9.78 5.70
CA SER A 67 -1.27 -8.58 6.54
C SER A 67 -0.05 -7.73 6.17
N PRO A 68 0.15 -7.38 4.90
CA PRO A 68 1.31 -6.57 4.51
C PRO A 68 1.25 -5.20 5.20
N GLY A 69 2.35 -4.80 5.84
CA GLY A 69 2.43 -3.55 6.62
C GLY A 69 2.02 -3.68 8.10
N SER A 70 1.70 -4.89 8.59
CA SER A 70 1.17 -5.08 9.95
C SER A 70 2.21 -5.08 11.08
N SER A 71 3.50 -5.14 10.79
CA SER A 71 4.54 -5.42 11.79
C SER A 71 4.65 -4.38 12.91
N GLU A 72 4.17 -3.15 12.71
CA GLU A 72 4.25 -2.10 13.74
C GLU A 72 2.89 -1.49 14.12
N GLN A 73 1.84 -1.69 13.31
CA GLN A 73 0.58 -0.94 13.43
C GLN A 73 -0.68 -1.80 13.57
N ASN A 74 -0.56 -3.10 13.85
CA ASN A 74 -1.69 -4.05 13.98
C ASN A 74 -2.66 -4.07 12.77
N LEU A 75 -2.17 -3.81 11.57
CA LEU A 75 -2.98 -3.81 10.37
C LEU A 75 -3.23 -5.24 9.89
N ALA A 76 -4.32 -5.83 10.34
CA ALA A 76 -4.65 -7.24 10.14
C ALA A 76 -5.35 -7.51 8.79
N SER A 77 -4.93 -6.86 7.69
CA SER A 77 -5.56 -7.06 6.39
C SER A 77 -4.71 -6.54 5.22
N VAL A 78 -5.09 -6.94 4.01
CA VAL A 78 -4.68 -6.24 2.79
C VAL A 78 -5.52 -4.96 2.71
N SER A 79 -4.91 -3.82 3.05
CA SER A 79 -5.56 -2.52 3.18
C SER A 79 -5.47 -1.68 1.89
N CYS A 80 -6.05 -0.48 1.94
CA CYS A 80 -5.95 0.50 0.87
C CYS A 80 -4.49 0.75 0.47
N GLU A 81 -3.64 0.93 1.46
CA GLU A 81 -2.23 1.29 1.30
C GLU A 81 -1.38 0.15 0.74
N THR A 82 -1.82 -1.09 0.85
CA THR A 82 -1.16 -2.24 0.20
C THR A 82 -1.14 -2.09 -1.33
N CYS A 83 -2.17 -1.45 -1.89
CA CYS A 83 -2.29 -1.21 -3.32
C CYS A 83 -1.91 0.22 -3.71
N HIS A 84 -2.17 1.19 -2.83
CA HIS A 84 -2.00 2.62 -3.11
C HIS A 84 -0.72 3.23 -2.51
N GLY A 85 0.11 2.43 -1.83
CA GLY A 85 1.30 2.92 -1.12
C GLY A 85 0.97 3.51 0.24
N GLY A 86 1.97 3.65 1.12
CA GLY A 86 1.79 4.18 2.47
C GLY A 86 1.27 5.61 2.48
N GLY A 87 0.22 5.87 3.27
CA GLY A 87 -0.55 7.11 3.28
C GLY A 87 0.11 8.30 3.94
N GLN A 88 1.16 8.08 4.70
CA GLN A 88 1.79 9.07 5.59
C GLN A 88 1.93 10.48 4.98
N TYR A 89 2.31 10.57 3.72
CA TYR A 89 2.58 11.85 3.09
C TYR A 89 1.46 12.37 2.19
N TYR A 90 0.60 11.50 1.63
CA TYR A 90 -0.44 11.93 0.71
C TYR A 90 -1.85 12.01 1.31
N VAL A 91 -2.09 11.51 2.53
CA VAL A 91 -3.43 11.52 3.17
C VAL A 91 -3.93 12.95 3.45
N ALA A 92 -3.06 13.93 3.53
CA ALA A 92 -3.44 15.31 3.76
C ALA A 92 -4.34 15.85 2.64
N SER A 93 -5.47 16.46 3.00
CA SER A 93 -6.49 16.91 2.04
C SER A 93 -5.96 17.82 0.92
N TYR A 94 -4.99 18.68 1.22
CA TYR A 94 -4.41 19.55 0.20
C TYR A 94 -3.53 18.79 -0.80
N VAL A 95 -2.86 17.70 -0.37
CA VAL A 95 -2.09 16.82 -1.23
C VAL A 95 -3.01 16.01 -2.13
N MET A 96 -4.07 15.41 -1.55
CA MET A 96 -5.04 14.59 -2.29
C MET A 96 -5.85 15.38 -3.33
N LYS A 97 -5.92 16.72 -3.23
CA LYS A 97 -6.53 17.59 -4.25
C LYS A 97 -5.63 17.83 -5.45
N ASP A 98 -4.34 17.53 -5.33
CA ASP A 98 -3.35 17.60 -6.40
C ASP A 98 -2.86 16.19 -6.73
N PRO A 99 -3.40 15.55 -7.79
CA PRO A 99 -3.04 14.16 -8.13
C PRO A 99 -1.56 13.98 -8.52
N GLU A 100 -0.92 15.02 -9.05
CA GLU A 100 0.50 14.96 -9.39
C GLU A 100 1.36 14.98 -8.14
N LEU A 101 1.08 15.91 -7.23
CA LEU A 101 1.74 15.98 -5.93
C LEU A 101 1.53 14.69 -5.13
N ALA A 102 0.31 14.16 -5.09
CA ALA A 102 0.00 12.93 -4.37
C ALA A 102 0.86 11.74 -4.87
N ARG A 103 1.00 11.60 -6.21
CA ARG A 103 1.87 10.56 -6.78
C ARG A 103 3.35 10.81 -6.50
N LEU A 104 3.79 12.07 -6.54
CA LEU A 104 5.17 12.43 -6.23
C LEU A 104 5.56 12.05 -4.80
N VAL A 105 4.63 12.15 -3.85
CA VAL A 105 4.88 11.84 -2.44
C VAL A 105 4.43 10.43 -2.03
N GLY A 106 4.11 9.55 -2.98
CA GLY A 106 3.98 8.12 -2.71
C GLY A 106 2.65 7.45 -3.05
N LEU A 107 1.63 8.20 -3.50
CA LEU A 107 0.40 7.58 -3.99
C LEU A 107 0.69 6.74 -5.24
N GLN A 108 0.29 5.48 -5.22
CA GLN A 108 0.47 4.54 -6.32
C GLN A 108 -0.86 4.20 -6.98
N ASP A 109 -0.83 4.08 -8.31
CA ASP A 109 -1.93 3.48 -9.06
C ASP A 109 -1.74 1.95 -9.06
N PRO A 110 -2.76 1.16 -8.65
CA PRO A 110 -2.66 -0.29 -8.64
C PRO A 110 -2.37 -0.86 -10.03
N SER A 111 -1.45 -1.82 -10.09
CA SER A 111 -1.00 -2.46 -11.32
C SER A 111 -1.01 -3.98 -11.20
N GLU A 112 -0.94 -4.69 -12.33
CA GLU A 112 -0.77 -6.13 -12.31
C GLU A 112 0.47 -6.55 -11.51
N LYS A 113 1.56 -5.80 -11.61
CA LYS A 113 2.78 -6.04 -10.83
C LYS A 113 2.52 -5.98 -9.33
N SER A 114 1.77 -4.97 -8.85
CA SER A 114 1.44 -4.87 -7.43
C SER A 114 0.52 -6.00 -6.95
N CYS A 115 -0.41 -6.47 -7.79
CA CYS A 115 -1.25 -7.62 -7.45
C CYS A 115 -0.43 -8.92 -7.37
N ARG A 116 0.50 -9.11 -8.29
CA ARG A 116 1.33 -10.32 -8.37
C ARG A 116 2.38 -10.43 -7.27
N THR A 117 2.58 -9.45 -6.43
CA THR A 117 3.39 -9.60 -5.21
C THR A 117 2.82 -10.63 -4.24
N CYS A 118 1.50 -10.85 -4.28
CA CYS A 118 0.80 -11.83 -3.46
C CYS A 118 0.10 -12.90 -4.32
N HIS A 119 -0.41 -12.52 -5.51
CA HIS A 119 -1.10 -13.41 -6.45
C HIS A 119 -0.12 -13.97 -7.50
N ASP A 120 0.91 -14.63 -7.05
CA ASP A 120 1.89 -15.31 -7.89
C ASP A 120 1.70 -16.84 -7.90
N SER A 121 2.45 -17.53 -8.75
CA SER A 121 2.35 -18.98 -8.90
C SER A 121 2.90 -19.79 -7.70
N SER A 122 3.56 -19.14 -6.75
CA SER A 122 4.12 -19.80 -5.57
C SER A 122 3.13 -19.92 -4.41
N SER A 123 2.00 -19.22 -4.49
CA SER A 123 1.00 -19.25 -3.42
C SER A 123 0.21 -20.56 -3.45
N PRO A 124 0.09 -21.28 -2.33
CA PRO A 124 -0.39 -22.66 -2.29
C PRO A 124 -1.90 -22.82 -2.60
N SER A 125 -2.65 -21.74 -2.63
CA SER A 125 -4.10 -21.75 -2.89
C SER A 125 -4.48 -21.01 -4.16
N LEU A 126 -3.52 -20.62 -5.01
CA LEU A 126 -3.81 -19.82 -6.17
C LEU A 126 -4.43 -20.63 -7.30
N ARG A 127 -5.60 -20.14 -7.67
CA ARG A 127 -6.17 -20.36 -9.00
C ARG A 127 -5.50 -19.41 -9.99
N PRO A 128 -5.56 -19.68 -11.30
CA PRO A 128 -5.05 -18.73 -12.28
C PRO A 128 -5.54 -17.32 -11.99
N PHE A 129 -4.60 -16.37 -11.96
CA PHE A 129 -4.88 -14.96 -11.66
C PHE A 129 -5.01 -14.18 -12.96
N GLU A 130 -6.24 -13.82 -13.30
CA GLU A 130 -6.54 -12.98 -14.46
C GLU A 130 -6.74 -11.54 -13.99
N PHE A 131 -5.73 -10.70 -14.21
CA PHE A 131 -5.66 -9.33 -13.67
C PHE A 131 -6.91 -8.51 -13.98
N VAL A 132 -7.33 -8.46 -15.23
CA VAL A 132 -8.47 -7.62 -15.67
C VAL A 132 -9.77 -8.02 -14.98
N GLU A 133 -10.03 -9.32 -14.84
CA GLU A 133 -11.22 -9.82 -14.15
C GLU A 133 -11.17 -9.55 -12.66
N LYS A 134 -10.00 -9.76 -12.04
CA LYS A 134 -9.82 -9.55 -10.60
C LYS A 134 -9.88 -8.06 -10.25
N LEU A 135 -9.35 -7.20 -11.11
CA LEU A 135 -9.44 -5.74 -10.93
C LEU A 135 -10.92 -5.29 -10.94
N LYS A 136 -11.74 -5.81 -11.86
CA LYS A 136 -13.19 -5.52 -11.86
C LYS A 136 -13.89 -5.96 -10.57
N ALA A 137 -13.48 -7.09 -10.01
CA ALA A 137 -14.09 -7.62 -8.79
C ALA A 137 -13.81 -6.79 -7.52
N ILE A 138 -12.73 -5.99 -7.54
CA ILE A 138 -12.37 -5.09 -6.43
C ILE A 138 -12.54 -3.61 -6.79
N ASP A 139 -13.11 -3.30 -7.94
CA ASP A 139 -13.30 -1.91 -8.38
C ASP A 139 -14.23 -1.17 -7.41
N HIS A 140 -13.68 -0.15 -6.78
CA HIS A 140 -14.38 0.72 -5.84
C HIS A 140 -14.36 2.19 -6.30
N TRP A 141 -13.93 2.47 -7.53
CA TRP A 141 -13.74 3.82 -8.04
C TRP A 141 -14.58 4.16 -9.29
N SER A 142 -14.97 3.17 -10.09
CA SER A 142 -15.72 3.41 -11.34
C SER A 142 -17.05 4.12 -11.10
N SER A 143 -17.75 3.80 -10.01
CA SER A 143 -19.01 4.46 -9.64
C SER A 143 -18.84 5.94 -9.28
N GLU A 144 -17.70 6.32 -8.74
CA GLU A 144 -17.41 7.73 -8.38
C GLU A 144 -16.96 8.55 -9.59
N ARG A 145 -16.20 7.94 -10.51
CA ARG A 145 -15.81 8.60 -11.78
C ARG A 145 -17.02 8.97 -12.62
N GLY A 146 -18.03 8.11 -12.67
CA GLY A 146 -19.27 8.38 -13.39
C GLY A 146 -20.03 9.61 -12.85
N LYS A 147 -20.00 9.83 -11.53
CA LYS A 147 -20.66 10.98 -10.88
C LYS A 147 -19.92 12.30 -11.13
N LYS A 148 -18.58 12.31 -11.09
CA LYS A 148 -17.78 13.51 -11.38
C LYS A 148 -17.94 13.96 -12.83
N GLY A 149 -17.90 13.05 -13.79
CA GLY A 149 -18.11 13.39 -15.20
C GLY A 149 -19.52 13.85 -15.55
N ALA A 150 -20.51 13.67 -14.66
CA ALA A 150 -21.85 14.21 -14.79
C ALA A 150 -22.02 15.61 -14.17
N GLN A 151 -21.18 15.97 -13.21
CA GLN A 151 -21.20 17.30 -12.55
C GLN A 151 -20.39 18.35 -13.32
N ASP A 152 -19.43 17.92 -14.13
CA ASP A 152 -18.58 18.82 -14.95
C ASP A 152 -19.16 19.07 -16.35
N ARG A 153 -20.42 18.67 -16.60
CA ARG A 153 -21.20 18.97 -17.83
C ARG A 153 -22.43 19.80 -17.47
#